data_10f4ce7482f3124f726e538403f1d914
#
_entry.id   10f4ce7482f3124f726e538403f1d914
#
_cell.length_a   1.000
_cell.length_b   1.000
_cell.length_c   1.000
_cell.angle_alpha   90.00
_cell.angle_beta   90.00
_cell.angle_gamma   90.00
#
_symmetry.space_group_name_H-M   'P 1'
#
loop_
_entity.id
_entity.type
_entity.pdbx_description
1 polymer ?
#
loop_
_entity_poly.entity_id
_entity_poly.type
_entity_poly.pdbx_seq_one_letter_code
_entity_poly.pdbx_strand_id
1 'polypeptide(L)'
;TLSLHDALPIYVVPASQTAPVEWNKVTERSFTNILKKFNVTVTKTDAETGTAQGDASLAGAVYGIYKGEELIDTYTTDGNGQFTTDYYVCGNDWSICEISPSEGYLLDETIHHVGAEPELYTVELNSTANDVNEQVIKGKIAIIKHTDDGETQIETPEEGAVFEVYLKSANSYADAKDSERDLLTCDENGFAQTKDLPYGIYTVKQTSGWEGRVLMKPFDVFINSDGQTYRYLINNANFESYIKIVWSYVKKKYKLNVTNFLC
;
A
#
# COMPACT_ATOMS: atom_id res chain seq x y z
N THR A 1 11.95 49.24 7.33
CA THR A 1 10.61 49.47 6.76
C THR A 1 10.17 48.19 6.13
N LEU A 2 9.36 47.41 6.83
CA LEU A 2 8.65 46.30 6.20
C LEU A 2 7.76 46.90 5.10
N SER A 3 8.00 46.50 3.86
CA SER A 3 7.17 46.91 2.74
C SER A 3 5.74 46.38 2.96
N LEU A 4 4.75 47.26 2.82
CA LEU A 4 3.33 46.87 2.90
C LEU A 4 3.00 45.79 1.84
N HIS A 5 3.81 45.63 0.81
CA HIS A 5 3.68 44.60 -0.24
C HIS A 5 4.00 43.17 0.22
N ASP A 6 4.89 43.00 1.22
CA ASP A 6 5.30 41.67 1.68
C ASP A 6 4.30 41.04 2.68
N ALA A 7 3.42 41.84 3.29
CA ALA A 7 2.42 41.37 4.24
C ALA A 7 1.02 41.12 3.62
N LEU A 8 0.76 41.63 2.42
CA LEU A 8 -0.56 41.56 1.77
C LEU A 8 -0.99 40.14 1.32
N PRO A 9 -0.11 39.27 0.84
CA PRO A 9 -0.55 37.98 0.31
C PRO A 9 -1.27 37.10 1.34
N ILE A 10 -0.83 37.11 2.62
CA ILE A 10 -1.37 36.22 3.67
C ILE A 10 -2.66 36.72 4.32
N TYR A 11 -3.10 37.94 4.01
CA TYR A 11 -4.33 38.50 4.54
C TYR A 11 -5.39 38.64 3.46
N VAL A 12 -6.67 38.50 3.87
CA VAL A 12 -7.80 38.85 3.03
C VAL A 12 -7.79 40.36 2.83
N VAL A 13 -7.94 40.83 1.59
CA VAL A 13 -8.01 42.24 1.29
C VAL A 13 -9.30 42.81 1.89
N PRO A 14 -9.25 43.78 2.84
CA PRO A 14 -10.44 44.31 3.45
C PRO A 14 -11.24 45.12 2.46
N ALA A 15 -12.57 45.17 2.64
CA ALA A 15 -13.44 46.01 1.83
C ALA A 15 -13.04 47.48 1.99
N SER A 16 -13.14 48.24 0.88
CA SER A 16 -12.88 49.67 0.89
C SER A 16 -13.87 50.38 1.82
N GLN A 17 -13.38 51.34 2.58
CA GLN A 17 -14.22 52.20 3.45
C GLN A 17 -14.16 53.62 2.95
N THR A 18 -15.31 54.33 2.98
CA THR A 18 -15.38 55.76 2.74
C THR A 18 -15.20 56.52 4.05
N ALA A 19 -14.40 57.58 4.02
CA ALA A 19 -14.22 58.49 5.15
C ALA A 19 -14.68 59.89 4.76
N PRO A 20 -15.76 60.41 5.33
CA PRO A 20 -16.13 61.80 5.10
C PRO A 20 -15.07 62.74 5.71
N VAL A 21 -14.68 63.75 4.95
CA VAL A 21 -13.75 64.76 5.43
C VAL A 21 -14.58 66.00 5.82
N GLU A 22 -14.55 66.34 7.13
CA GLU A 22 -15.18 67.54 7.65
C GLU A 22 -14.09 68.48 8.17
N TRP A 23 -14.34 69.78 7.99
CA TRP A 23 -13.37 70.80 8.39
C TRP A 23 -13.15 70.77 9.92
N ASN A 24 -11.89 70.74 10.30
CA ASN A 24 -11.41 70.68 11.71
C ASN A 24 -11.93 69.49 12.54
N LYS A 25 -12.21 68.32 11.86
CA LYS A 25 -12.57 67.05 12.50
C LYS A 25 -11.63 65.93 12.08
N VAL A 26 -11.37 64.98 12.99
CA VAL A 26 -10.67 63.74 12.71
C VAL A 26 -11.69 62.66 12.39
N THR A 27 -11.52 61.99 11.25
CA THR A 27 -12.33 60.82 10.87
C THR A 27 -11.44 59.58 11.09
N GLU A 28 -11.87 58.69 12.00
CA GLU A 28 -11.19 57.42 12.26
C GLU A 28 -11.86 56.30 11.46
N ARG A 29 -11.04 55.36 10.98
CA ARG A 29 -11.44 54.10 10.40
C ARG A 29 -10.55 52.98 10.90
N SER A 30 -11.12 51.82 11.16
CA SER A 30 -10.40 50.60 11.54
C SER A 30 -10.52 49.54 10.48
N PHE A 31 -9.45 48.79 10.24
CA PHE A 31 -9.42 47.62 9.38
C PHE A 31 -8.97 46.43 10.20
N THR A 32 -9.63 45.30 10.02
CA THR A 32 -9.25 44.03 10.63
C THR A 32 -8.52 43.20 9.58
N ASN A 33 -7.31 42.77 9.92
CA ASN A 33 -6.56 41.84 9.10
C ASN A 33 -7.03 40.41 9.43
N ILE A 34 -7.56 39.72 8.42
CA ILE A 34 -8.02 38.35 8.53
C ILE A 34 -7.00 37.46 7.79
N LEU A 35 -6.38 36.53 8.48
CA LEU A 35 -5.41 35.59 7.88
C LEU A 35 -6.15 34.64 6.93
N LYS A 36 -5.58 34.42 5.77
CA LYS A 36 -5.97 33.34 4.87
C LYS A 36 -5.47 32.02 5.45
N LYS A 37 -6.34 31.02 5.47
CA LYS A 37 -6.05 29.68 5.96
C LYS A 37 -6.45 28.68 4.90
N PHE A 38 -5.82 27.53 4.94
CA PHE A 38 -6.13 26.40 4.07
C PHE A 38 -6.26 25.11 4.89
N ASN A 39 -7.00 24.16 4.38
CA ASN A 39 -6.89 22.75 4.70
C ASN A 39 -6.60 21.96 3.43
N VAL A 40 -6.07 20.76 3.56
CA VAL A 40 -5.85 19.85 2.45
C VAL A 40 -6.60 18.55 2.68
N THR A 41 -7.31 18.08 1.65
CA THR A 41 -7.85 16.73 1.59
C THR A 41 -6.90 15.87 0.79
N VAL A 42 -6.40 14.80 1.39
CA VAL A 42 -5.53 13.82 0.73
C VAL A 42 -6.36 12.59 0.42
N THR A 43 -6.21 12.08 -0.81
CA THR A 43 -6.82 10.83 -1.27
C THR A 43 -5.72 9.89 -1.72
N LYS A 44 -5.50 8.82 -0.96
CA LYS A 44 -4.63 7.71 -1.32
C LYS A 44 -5.38 6.72 -2.19
N THR A 45 -4.79 6.33 -3.32
CA THR A 45 -5.34 5.32 -4.22
C THR A 45 -4.27 4.30 -4.60
N ASP A 46 -4.70 3.14 -5.07
CA ASP A 46 -3.81 2.16 -5.68
C ASP A 46 -3.36 2.62 -7.07
N ALA A 47 -2.07 2.56 -7.35
CA ALA A 47 -1.47 3.09 -8.57
C ALA A 47 -1.90 2.37 -9.86
N GLU A 48 -2.37 1.12 -9.77
CA GLU A 48 -2.76 0.33 -10.94
C GLU A 48 -4.26 0.30 -11.16
N THR A 49 -5.04 0.18 -10.08
CA THR A 49 -6.48 -0.07 -10.15
C THR A 49 -7.34 1.07 -9.60
N GLY A 50 -6.73 2.00 -8.88
CA GLY A 50 -7.42 3.06 -8.14
C GLY A 50 -8.11 2.57 -6.85
N THR A 51 -8.19 1.25 -6.62
CA THR A 51 -8.83 0.63 -5.45
C THR A 51 -7.93 -0.42 -4.83
N ALA A 52 -8.10 -0.72 -3.54
CA ALA A 52 -7.28 -1.73 -2.86
C ALA A 52 -7.29 -3.08 -3.58
N GLN A 53 -6.12 -3.73 -3.66
CA GLN A 53 -5.90 -5.03 -4.27
C GLN A 53 -5.62 -6.10 -3.20
N GLY A 54 -6.10 -7.32 -3.43
CA GLY A 54 -5.91 -8.43 -2.50
C GLY A 54 -6.52 -8.16 -1.13
N ASP A 55 -5.76 -8.44 -0.09
CA ASP A 55 -6.11 -8.14 1.30
C ASP A 55 -5.49 -6.81 1.78
N ALA A 56 -4.90 -6.00 0.88
CA ALA A 56 -4.32 -4.70 1.22
C ALA A 56 -5.41 -3.67 1.57
N SER A 57 -5.05 -2.66 2.36
CA SER A 57 -5.95 -1.61 2.82
C SER A 57 -5.43 -0.22 2.46
N LEU A 58 -6.30 0.66 1.98
CA LEU A 58 -5.97 2.09 1.83
C LEU A 58 -6.06 2.85 3.16
N ALA A 59 -6.74 2.27 4.16
CA ALA A 59 -6.83 2.83 5.51
C ALA A 59 -5.56 2.57 6.30
N GLY A 60 -5.20 3.51 7.17
CA GLY A 60 -4.13 3.34 8.14
C GLY A 60 -2.77 3.88 7.67
N ALA A 61 -2.65 4.44 6.48
CA ALA A 61 -1.47 5.19 6.06
C ALA A 61 -1.35 6.48 6.90
N VAL A 62 -0.15 6.77 7.39
CA VAL A 62 0.12 7.96 8.19
C VAL A 62 0.90 8.97 7.36
N TYR A 63 0.37 10.17 7.24
CA TYR A 63 0.99 11.30 6.54
C TYR A 63 1.36 12.39 7.53
N GLY A 64 2.54 12.99 7.32
CA GLY A 64 2.95 14.24 7.98
C GLY A 64 2.58 15.44 7.12
N ILE A 65 2.09 16.51 7.76
CA ILE A 65 2.04 17.85 7.17
C ILE A 65 3.22 18.66 7.70
N TYR A 66 3.98 19.24 6.79
CA TYR A 66 5.22 19.92 7.09
C TYR A 66 5.16 21.40 6.68
N LYS A 67 5.87 22.22 7.44
CA LYS A 67 6.16 23.61 7.07
C LYS A 67 7.68 23.78 6.96
N GLY A 68 8.18 23.89 5.74
CA GLY A 68 9.59 23.68 5.49
C GLY A 68 10.01 22.27 5.89
N GLU A 69 10.97 22.14 6.81
CA GLU A 69 11.44 20.85 7.35
C GLU A 69 10.76 20.46 8.68
N GLU A 70 9.91 21.31 9.23
CA GLU A 70 9.24 21.08 10.51
C GLU A 70 7.95 20.27 10.32
N LEU A 71 7.85 19.12 11.00
CA LEU A 71 6.60 18.35 11.10
C LEU A 71 5.64 19.10 12.02
N ILE A 72 4.51 19.54 11.47
CA ILE A 72 3.50 20.30 12.21
C ILE A 72 2.45 19.36 12.81
N ASP A 73 1.97 18.39 12.03
CA ASP A 73 0.94 17.44 12.47
C ASP A 73 0.99 16.14 11.67
N THR A 74 0.22 15.14 12.11
CA THR A 74 0.09 13.85 11.44
C THR A 74 -1.37 13.46 11.27
N TYR A 75 -1.71 12.86 10.14
CA TYR A 75 -3.05 12.40 9.81
C TYR A 75 -3.00 10.97 9.32
N THR A 76 -4.08 10.23 9.57
CA THR A 76 -4.22 8.83 9.16
C THR A 76 -5.38 8.69 8.19
N THR A 77 -5.17 7.94 7.10
CA THR A 77 -6.22 7.68 6.12
C THR A 77 -7.33 6.81 6.70
N ASP A 78 -8.57 7.14 6.35
CA ASP A 78 -9.77 6.39 6.69
C ASP A 78 -10.00 5.18 5.76
N GLY A 79 -11.16 4.52 5.88
CA GLY A 79 -11.55 3.37 5.05
C GLY A 79 -11.64 3.64 3.55
N ASN A 80 -11.74 4.91 3.14
CA ASN A 80 -11.74 5.35 1.75
C ASN A 80 -10.36 5.79 1.27
N GLY A 81 -9.32 5.67 2.10
CA GLY A 81 -7.99 6.17 1.82
C GLY A 81 -7.86 7.69 1.98
N GLN A 82 -8.75 8.34 2.73
CA GLN A 82 -8.81 9.80 2.81
C GLN A 82 -8.57 10.34 4.22
N PHE A 83 -8.04 11.55 4.27
CA PHE A 83 -8.11 12.43 5.43
C PHE A 83 -8.22 13.89 5.00
N THR A 84 -8.67 14.75 5.89
CA THR A 84 -8.64 16.21 5.72
C THR A 84 -7.97 16.82 6.93
N THR A 85 -7.03 17.75 6.70
CA THR A 85 -6.31 18.42 7.78
C THR A 85 -7.14 19.47 8.48
N ASP A 86 -6.66 19.93 9.62
CA ASP A 86 -7.09 21.20 10.20
C ASP A 86 -6.71 22.39 9.32
N TYR A 87 -7.19 23.59 9.67
CA TYR A 87 -6.85 24.82 8.99
C TYR A 87 -5.53 25.40 9.46
N TYR A 88 -4.59 25.61 8.54
CA TYR A 88 -3.31 26.25 8.75
C TYR A 88 -3.23 27.60 8.04
N VAL A 89 -2.36 28.48 8.49
CA VAL A 89 -2.12 29.77 7.81
C VAL A 89 -1.41 29.51 6.48
N CYS A 90 -1.90 30.10 5.40
CA CYS A 90 -1.32 29.98 4.06
C CYS A 90 0.17 30.37 4.04
N GLY A 91 0.95 29.72 3.20
CA GLY A 91 2.39 29.91 3.02
C GLY A 91 2.91 29.10 1.85
N ASN A 92 4.14 29.40 1.40
CA ASN A 92 4.74 28.80 0.21
C ASN A 92 5.59 27.54 0.53
N ASP A 93 5.66 27.15 1.81
CA ASP A 93 6.57 26.14 2.33
C ASP A 93 5.84 24.92 2.92
N TRP A 94 4.58 24.71 2.53
CA TRP A 94 3.77 23.59 2.99
C TRP A 94 3.91 22.36 2.07
N SER A 95 4.09 21.19 2.69
CA SER A 95 4.14 19.91 2.01
C SER A 95 3.53 18.79 2.84
N ILE A 96 3.22 17.68 2.18
CA ILE A 96 2.85 16.40 2.81
C ILE A 96 3.79 15.31 2.34
N CYS A 97 4.02 14.32 3.22
CA CYS A 97 4.79 13.12 2.90
C CYS A 97 4.25 11.95 3.72
N GLU A 98 4.25 10.74 3.14
CA GLU A 98 3.90 9.55 3.90
C GLU A 98 5.00 9.22 4.91
N ILE A 99 4.61 8.94 6.16
CA ILE A 99 5.51 8.54 7.25
C ILE A 99 5.49 7.03 7.44
N SER A 100 4.30 6.43 7.26
CA SER A 100 4.09 4.99 7.40
C SER A 100 3.03 4.53 6.42
N PRO A 101 3.31 3.50 5.60
CA PRO A 101 2.36 3.00 4.63
C PRO A 101 1.20 2.29 5.34
N SER A 102 0.09 2.19 4.64
CA SER A 102 -1.00 1.31 5.04
C SER A 102 -0.67 -0.15 4.76
N GLU A 103 -1.43 -1.05 5.38
CA GLU A 103 -1.21 -2.50 5.25
C GLU A 103 -1.23 -2.95 3.79
N GLY A 104 -0.17 -3.63 3.35
CA GLY A 104 -0.03 -4.18 2.01
C GLY A 104 0.46 -3.21 0.95
N TYR A 105 0.79 -1.96 1.30
CA TYR A 105 1.37 -0.97 0.40
C TYR A 105 2.85 -0.70 0.71
N LEU A 106 3.59 -0.23 -0.28
CA LEU A 106 4.95 0.27 -0.12
C LEU A 106 4.91 1.71 0.37
N LEU A 107 5.93 2.11 1.13
CA LEU A 107 6.10 3.50 1.55
C LEU A 107 6.37 4.40 0.34
N ASP A 108 5.60 5.48 0.19
CA ASP A 108 5.89 6.55 -0.77
C ASP A 108 6.65 7.70 -0.08
N GLU A 109 7.94 7.81 -0.37
CA GLU A 109 8.81 8.87 0.16
C GLU A 109 8.68 10.20 -0.62
N THR A 110 7.75 10.29 -1.55
CA THR A 110 7.54 11.49 -2.37
C THR A 110 7.00 12.63 -1.52
N ILE A 111 7.62 13.81 -1.66
CA ILE A 111 7.15 15.04 -1.03
C ILE A 111 6.18 15.74 -1.97
N HIS A 112 4.94 15.91 -1.54
CA HIS A 112 3.90 16.57 -2.31
C HIS A 112 3.66 17.99 -1.78
N HIS A 113 3.67 18.99 -2.68
CA HIS A 113 3.25 20.35 -2.35
C HIS A 113 1.73 20.41 -2.22
N VAL A 114 1.24 21.19 -1.26
CA VAL A 114 -0.20 21.22 -0.94
C VAL A 114 -0.99 22.37 -1.58
N GLY A 115 -0.34 23.26 -2.34
CA GLY A 115 -1.02 24.39 -3.00
C GLY A 115 -1.59 25.38 -1.97
N ALA A 116 -0.77 25.78 -1.00
CA ALA A 116 -1.16 26.64 0.10
C ALA A 116 -0.67 28.08 -0.04
N GLU A 117 -0.19 28.46 -1.23
CA GLU A 117 0.36 29.79 -1.51
C GLU A 117 -0.71 30.86 -1.31
N PRO A 118 -0.43 31.90 -0.53
CA PRO A 118 -1.42 32.93 -0.19
C PRO A 118 -2.03 33.66 -1.40
N GLU A 119 -1.29 33.73 -2.50
CA GLU A 119 -1.68 34.38 -3.75
C GLU A 119 -2.83 33.65 -4.46
N LEU A 120 -2.98 32.36 -4.22
CA LEU A 120 -4.05 31.55 -4.81
C LEU A 120 -5.44 31.89 -4.23
N TYR A 121 -5.48 32.55 -3.08
CA TYR A 121 -6.69 32.69 -2.30
C TYR A 121 -7.09 34.14 -2.03
N THR A 122 -8.37 34.37 -1.95
CA THR A 122 -8.99 35.73 -1.69
C THR A 122 -9.84 35.76 -0.42
N VAL A 123 -10.15 34.60 0.16
CA VAL A 123 -11.03 34.46 1.33
C VAL A 123 -10.27 33.88 2.53
N GLU A 124 -10.91 33.90 3.70
CA GLU A 124 -10.30 33.42 4.94
C GLU A 124 -10.04 31.92 4.93
N LEU A 125 -11.04 31.12 4.60
CA LEU A 125 -10.98 29.65 4.63
C LEU A 125 -10.96 29.07 3.22
N ASN A 126 -9.95 28.29 2.93
CA ASN A 126 -9.71 27.72 1.61
C ASN A 126 -9.44 26.21 1.75
N SER A 127 -9.69 25.47 0.68
CA SER A 127 -9.43 24.02 0.63
C SER A 127 -8.65 23.67 -0.62
N THR A 128 -7.72 22.74 -0.49
CA THR A 128 -6.99 22.13 -1.59
C THR A 128 -7.07 20.60 -1.49
N ALA A 129 -6.69 19.89 -2.54
CA ALA A 129 -6.70 18.45 -2.59
C ALA A 129 -5.40 17.92 -3.21
N ASN A 130 -4.93 16.79 -2.67
CA ASN A 130 -3.82 16.04 -3.23
C ASN A 130 -4.22 14.58 -3.39
N ASP A 131 -4.06 14.05 -4.59
CA ASP A 131 -4.24 12.63 -4.89
C ASP A 131 -2.86 11.95 -4.90
N VAL A 132 -2.72 10.88 -4.13
CA VAL A 132 -1.48 10.11 -3.99
C VAL A 132 -1.74 8.69 -4.50
N ASN A 133 -0.86 8.21 -5.39
CA ASN A 133 -0.97 6.87 -5.97
C ASN A 133 0.17 5.99 -5.46
N GLU A 134 -0.16 4.90 -4.79
CA GLU A 134 0.82 4.04 -4.15
C GLU A 134 0.81 2.62 -4.68
N GLN A 135 1.96 1.96 -4.58
CA GLN A 135 2.15 0.61 -5.11
C GLN A 135 1.83 -0.43 -4.05
N VAL A 136 0.95 -1.36 -4.39
CA VAL A 136 0.68 -2.54 -3.58
C VAL A 136 1.88 -3.50 -3.61
N ILE A 137 2.18 -4.13 -2.47
CA ILE A 137 3.14 -5.23 -2.38
C ILE A 137 2.69 -6.38 -3.28
N LYS A 138 3.60 -6.93 -4.10
CA LYS A 138 3.34 -8.08 -4.96
C LYS A 138 4.41 -9.14 -4.83
N GLY A 139 4.00 -10.40 -5.00
CA GLY A 139 4.91 -11.54 -4.97
C GLY A 139 4.42 -12.70 -5.81
N LYS A 140 5.25 -13.74 -5.93
CA LYS A 140 4.97 -14.95 -6.70
C LYS A 140 5.00 -16.19 -5.82
N ILE A 141 4.20 -17.18 -6.16
CA ILE A 141 4.22 -18.50 -5.55
C ILE A 141 4.77 -19.48 -6.59
N ALA A 142 5.85 -20.16 -6.26
CA ALA A 142 6.45 -21.18 -7.11
C ALA A 142 6.32 -22.56 -6.44
N ILE A 143 5.93 -23.55 -7.23
CA ILE A 143 5.72 -24.93 -6.82
C ILE A 143 6.71 -25.81 -7.58
N ILE A 144 7.33 -26.74 -6.86
CA ILE A 144 8.05 -27.88 -7.44
C ILE A 144 7.33 -29.12 -6.94
N LYS A 145 6.60 -29.79 -7.84
CA LYS A 145 5.81 -30.94 -7.51
C LYS A 145 6.53 -32.23 -7.92
N HIS A 146 6.81 -33.08 -6.92
CA HIS A 146 7.34 -34.41 -7.14
C HIS A 146 6.36 -35.45 -6.61
N THR A 147 6.42 -36.65 -7.16
CA THR A 147 5.62 -37.78 -6.69
C THR A 147 6.49 -39.03 -6.65
N ASP A 148 6.13 -39.98 -5.79
CA ASP A 148 6.71 -41.31 -5.76
C ASP A 148 6.05 -42.13 -6.87
N ASP A 149 6.84 -42.60 -7.86
CA ASP A 149 6.39 -43.45 -8.96
C ASP A 149 6.13 -44.90 -8.53
N GLY A 150 6.50 -45.25 -7.30
CA GLY A 150 6.37 -46.60 -6.74
C GLY A 150 7.43 -47.60 -7.24
N GLU A 151 8.33 -47.19 -8.11
CA GLU A 151 9.37 -48.06 -8.70
C GLU A 151 10.79 -47.63 -8.32
N THR A 152 11.01 -46.32 -8.13
CA THR A 152 12.34 -45.77 -7.78
C THR A 152 12.32 -45.16 -6.40
N GLN A 153 13.50 -45.15 -5.74
CA GLN A 153 13.68 -44.44 -4.47
C GLN A 153 13.85 -42.92 -4.65
N ILE A 154 13.81 -42.45 -5.88
CA ILE A 154 14.00 -41.05 -6.24
C ILE A 154 12.62 -40.47 -6.61
N GLU A 155 12.24 -39.36 -5.97
CA GLU A 155 11.02 -38.64 -6.28
C GLU A 155 11.08 -38.09 -7.69
N THR A 156 10.05 -38.39 -8.47
CA THR A 156 9.95 -38.04 -9.89
C THR A 156 9.16 -36.74 -10.05
N PRO A 157 9.61 -35.79 -10.89
CA PRO A 157 8.83 -34.62 -11.22
C PRO A 157 7.44 -34.98 -11.75
N GLU A 158 6.38 -34.39 -11.21
CA GLU A 158 5.01 -34.66 -11.64
C GLU A 158 4.59 -33.65 -12.72
N GLU A 159 5.00 -33.93 -13.96
CA GLU A 159 4.55 -33.16 -15.12
C GLU A 159 3.02 -33.20 -15.25
N GLY A 160 2.40 -32.05 -15.59
CA GLY A 160 0.96 -31.96 -15.80
C GLY A 160 0.12 -31.83 -14.52
N ALA A 161 0.75 -31.83 -13.32
CA ALA A 161 0.00 -31.54 -12.09
C ALA A 161 -0.55 -30.12 -12.12
N VAL A 162 -1.85 -29.97 -11.75
CA VAL A 162 -2.56 -28.69 -11.81
C VAL A 162 -2.88 -28.17 -10.41
N PHE A 163 -2.65 -26.86 -10.22
CA PHE A 163 -2.94 -26.18 -8.96
C PHE A 163 -3.77 -24.91 -9.21
N GLU A 164 -4.85 -24.78 -8.46
CA GLU A 164 -5.55 -23.52 -8.26
C GLU A 164 -4.86 -22.73 -7.16
N VAL A 165 -4.48 -21.48 -7.47
CA VAL A 165 -3.99 -20.49 -6.50
C VAL A 165 -4.96 -19.34 -6.48
N TYR A 166 -5.48 -18.98 -5.31
CA TYR A 166 -6.49 -17.92 -5.19
C TYR A 166 -6.43 -17.23 -3.83
N LEU A 167 -6.82 -15.96 -3.81
CA LEU A 167 -6.91 -15.18 -2.58
C LEU A 167 -7.89 -15.86 -1.62
N LYS A 168 -7.44 -16.15 -0.40
CA LYS A 168 -8.22 -16.92 0.59
C LYS A 168 -9.50 -16.21 1.01
N SER A 169 -9.49 -14.88 1.12
CA SER A 169 -10.66 -14.07 1.45
C SER A 169 -11.77 -14.14 0.40
N ALA A 170 -11.46 -14.53 -0.85
CA ALA A 170 -12.44 -14.79 -1.89
C ALA A 170 -13.20 -16.13 -1.70
N ASN A 171 -12.77 -17.00 -0.79
CA ASN A 171 -13.33 -18.32 -0.45
C ASN A 171 -13.20 -19.40 -1.53
N SER A 172 -13.14 -19.06 -2.80
CA SER A 172 -12.95 -20.03 -3.89
C SER A 172 -12.16 -19.44 -5.05
N TYR A 173 -11.61 -20.33 -5.89
CA TYR A 173 -10.94 -19.93 -7.14
C TYR A 173 -11.90 -19.19 -8.10
N ALA A 174 -13.15 -19.62 -8.16
CA ALA A 174 -14.14 -19.03 -9.06
C ALA A 174 -14.56 -17.61 -8.64
N ASP A 175 -14.58 -17.33 -7.33
CA ASP A 175 -15.01 -16.04 -6.77
C ASP A 175 -13.87 -15.02 -6.70
N ALA A 176 -12.61 -15.47 -6.78
CA ALA A 176 -11.46 -14.58 -6.79
C ALA A 176 -11.36 -13.80 -8.11
N LYS A 177 -10.95 -12.54 -8.05
CA LYS A 177 -10.68 -11.70 -9.23
C LYS A 177 -9.52 -12.30 -10.05
N ASP A 178 -9.48 -12.00 -11.33
CA ASP A 178 -8.39 -12.49 -12.20
C ASP A 178 -7.01 -12.02 -11.76
N SER A 179 -6.89 -10.83 -11.15
CA SER A 179 -5.63 -10.34 -10.56
C SER A 179 -5.23 -11.08 -9.30
N GLU A 180 -6.15 -11.78 -8.63
CA GLU A 180 -6.01 -12.42 -7.33
C GLU A 180 -6.05 -13.95 -7.39
N ARG A 181 -5.93 -14.52 -8.59
CA ARG A 181 -5.89 -15.97 -8.82
C ARG A 181 -4.98 -16.33 -9.97
N ASP A 182 -4.52 -17.58 -9.97
CA ASP A 182 -3.77 -18.16 -11.07
C ASP A 182 -4.02 -19.68 -11.15
N LEU A 183 -3.94 -20.24 -12.36
CA LEU A 183 -4.03 -21.69 -12.61
C LEU A 183 -2.67 -22.18 -13.09
N LEU A 184 -2.02 -23.00 -12.29
CA LEU A 184 -0.69 -23.50 -12.55
C LEU A 184 -0.74 -24.91 -13.11
N THR A 185 0.07 -25.19 -14.14
CA THR A 185 0.35 -26.54 -14.63
C THR A 185 1.85 -26.78 -14.57
N CYS A 186 2.27 -27.82 -13.89
CA CYS A 186 3.67 -28.18 -13.73
C CYS A 186 4.29 -28.64 -15.05
N ASP A 187 5.48 -28.15 -15.33
CA ASP A 187 6.32 -28.55 -16.48
C ASP A 187 6.98 -29.92 -16.28
N GLU A 188 7.87 -30.31 -17.21
CA GLU A 188 8.67 -31.55 -17.18
C GLU A 188 9.58 -31.68 -15.97
N ASN A 189 9.91 -30.58 -15.29
CA ASN A 189 10.66 -30.53 -14.05
C ASN A 189 9.77 -30.51 -12.80
N GLY A 190 8.45 -30.65 -12.99
CA GLY A 190 7.45 -30.50 -11.93
C GLY A 190 7.29 -29.06 -11.45
N PHE A 191 7.81 -28.07 -12.18
CA PHE A 191 7.83 -26.67 -11.79
C PHE A 191 6.64 -25.91 -12.36
N ALA A 192 6.04 -25.03 -11.52
CA ALA A 192 5.08 -24.03 -11.95
C ALA A 192 5.21 -22.79 -11.07
N GLN A 193 4.86 -21.60 -11.59
CA GLN A 193 4.94 -20.34 -10.87
C GLN A 193 3.79 -19.43 -11.28
N THR A 194 3.24 -18.70 -10.29
CA THR A 194 2.21 -17.69 -10.54
C THR A 194 2.78 -16.45 -11.25
N LYS A 195 1.89 -15.68 -11.85
CA LYS A 195 2.12 -14.26 -12.08
C LYS A 195 2.36 -13.51 -10.75
N ASP A 196 2.65 -12.22 -10.82
CA ASP A 196 2.67 -11.37 -9.63
C ASP A 196 1.25 -11.27 -9.05
N LEU A 197 1.11 -11.68 -7.78
CA LEU A 197 -0.13 -11.63 -7.02
C LEU A 197 -0.01 -10.54 -5.95
N PRO A 198 -1.06 -9.73 -5.70
CA PRO A 198 -1.03 -8.67 -4.70
C PRO A 198 -0.97 -9.23 -3.27
N TYR A 199 -0.68 -8.35 -2.33
CA TYR A 199 -0.64 -8.63 -0.89
C TYR A 199 -1.86 -9.42 -0.41
N GLY A 200 -1.64 -10.47 0.36
CA GLY A 200 -2.72 -11.27 0.95
C GLY A 200 -2.34 -12.73 1.19
N ILE A 201 -3.28 -13.46 1.80
CA ILE A 201 -3.15 -14.88 2.03
C ILE A 201 -3.79 -15.64 0.87
N TYR A 202 -3.02 -16.52 0.23
CA TYR A 202 -3.44 -17.32 -0.91
C TYR A 202 -3.56 -18.79 -0.54
N THR A 203 -4.66 -19.43 -0.92
CA THR A 203 -4.82 -20.88 -0.85
C THR A 203 -4.26 -21.50 -2.10
N VAL A 204 -3.36 -22.48 -1.93
CA VAL A 204 -2.80 -23.33 -2.99
C VAL A 204 -3.44 -24.71 -2.90
N LYS A 205 -4.16 -25.11 -3.93
CA LYS A 205 -4.94 -26.35 -3.97
C LYS A 205 -4.64 -27.16 -5.21
N GLN A 206 -4.11 -28.35 -5.07
CA GLN A 206 -3.97 -29.30 -6.19
C GLN A 206 -5.34 -29.79 -6.65
N THR A 207 -5.62 -29.68 -7.95
CA THR A 207 -6.89 -30.11 -8.55
C THR A 207 -6.74 -31.31 -9.49
N SER A 208 -5.52 -31.52 -10.03
CA SER A 208 -5.19 -32.66 -10.87
C SER A 208 -3.76 -33.11 -10.68
N GLY A 209 -3.49 -34.37 -10.98
CA GLY A 209 -2.18 -35.02 -10.92
C GLY A 209 -2.21 -36.36 -11.63
N TRP A 210 -1.14 -37.16 -11.48
CA TRP A 210 -1.06 -38.49 -12.12
C TRP A 210 -2.15 -39.41 -11.62
N GLU A 211 -2.67 -40.22 -12.55
CA GLU A 211 -3.74 -41.17 -12.27
C GLU A 211 -3.38 -42.15 -11.14
N GLY A 212 -4.32 -42.38 -10.24
CA GLY A 212 -4.15 -43.27 -9.09
C GLY A 212 -3.37 -42.66 -7.93
N ARG A 213 -2.92 -41.40 -8.03
CA ARG A 213 -2.22 -40.70 -6.93
C ARG A 213 -3.18 -39.81 -6.12
N VAL A 214 -2.94 -39.73 -4.82
CA VAL A 214 -3.74 -38.90 -3.93
C VAL A 214 -3.28 -37.44 -4.10
N LEU A 215 -4.25 -36.54 -4.31
CA LEU A 215 -3.98 -35.10 -4.36
C LEU A 215 -3.54 -34.61 -2.97
N MET A 216 -2.64 -33.64 -2.96
CA MET A 216 -2.20 -33.05 -1.70
C MET A 216 -3.30 -32.20 -1.05
N LYS A 217 -3.22 -32.03 0.26
CA LYS A 217 -4.08 -31.12 1.00
C LYS A 217 -3.75 -29.67 0.64
N PRO A 218 -4.76 -28.78 0.51
CA PRO A 218 -4.51 -27.37 0.34
C PRO A 218 -3.67 -26.78 1.47
N PHE A 219 -2.88 -25.75 1.16
CA PHE A 219 -2.11 -24.98 2.13
C PHE A 219 -2.16 -23.49 1.78
N ASP A 220 -1.83 -22.65 2.75
CA ASP A 220 -1.88 -21.21 2.57
C ASP A 220 -0.47 -20.61 2.48
N VAL A 221 -0.36 -19.54 1.69
CA VAL A 221 0.86 -18.75 1.49
C VAL A 221 0.52 -17.28 1.71
N PHE A 222 1.29 -16.59 2.56
CA PHE A 222 1.13 -15.17 2.78
C PHE A 222 2.14 -14.39 1.94
N ILE A 223 1.64 -13.63 0.96
CA ILE A 223 2.41 -12.67 0.17
C ILE A 223 2.44 -11.36 0.93
N ASN A 224 3.60 -11.01 1.53
CA ASN A 224 3.78 -9.83 2.38
C ASN A 224 5.11 -9.10 2.16
N SER A 225 5.85 -9.48 1.12
CA SER A 225 7.13 -8.85 0.77
C SER A 225 7.20 -8.63 -0.72
N ASP A 226 7.48 -7.40 -1.13
CA ASP A 226 7.51 -7.02 -2.54
C ASP A 226 8.60 -7.72 -3.32
N GLY A 227 8.27 -8.16 -4.54
CA GLY A 227 9.17 -8.88 -5.46
C GLY A 227 9.58 -10.28 -4.99
N GLN A 228 9.08 -10.78 -3.86
CA GLN A 228 9.45 -12.07 -3.30
C GLN A 228 8.80 -13.23 -4.06
N THR A 229 9.58 -14.29 -4.33
CA THR A 229 9.06 -15.58 -4.79
C THR A 229 9.06 -16.59 -3.64
N TYR A 230 7.88 -17.03 -3.23
CA TYR A 230 7.64 -18.04 -2.20
C TYR A 230 7.70 -19.43 -2.85
N ARG A 231 8.73 -20.23 -2.54
CA ARG A 231 8.99 -21.50 -3.20
C ARG A 231 8.65 -22.69 -2.31
N TYR A 232 7.85 -23.62 -2.84
CA TYR A 232 7.40 -24.81 -2.15
C TYR A 232 7.80 -26.06 -2.95
N LEU A 233 8.54 -26.96 -2.30
CA LEU A 233 8.79 -28.31 -2.81
C LEU A 233 7.74 -29.23 -2.19
N ILE A 234 6.96 -29.90 -3.02
CA ILE A 234 5.78 -30.66 -2.63
C ILE A 234 5.90 -32.11 -3.08
N ASN A 235 5.57 -33.05 -2.17
CA ASN A 235 5.53 -34.47 -2.43
C ASN A 235 4.22 -35.07 -1.90
N ASN A 236 3.68 -36.08 -2.58
CA ASN A 236 2.45 -36.72 -2.17
C ASN A 236 2.53 -37.55 -0.89
N ALA A 237 3.73 -37.98 -0.49
CA ALA A 237 3.86 -38.96 0.57
C ALA A 237 3.78 -38.36 1.98
N ASN A 238 4.23 -37.12 2.21
CA ASN A 238 4.22 -36.54 3.57
C ASN A 238 4.65 -35.07 3.57
N PHE A 239 3.68 -34.15 3.64
CA PHE A 239 3.94 -32.71 3.75
C PHE A 239 4.86 -32.36 4.96
N GLU A 240 4.70 -33.05 6.08
CA GLU A 240 5.54 -32.83 7.28
C GLU A 240 7.01 -33.21 7.09
N SER A 241 7.27 -34.25 6.28
CA SER A 241 8.64 -34.66 5.96
C SER A 241 9.36 -33.65 5.10
N TYR A 242 8.65 -32.94 4.27
CA TYR A 242 9.18 -31.94 3.33
C TYR A 242 9.60 -30.64 3.98
N ILE A 243 8.79 -30.11 4.87
CA ILE A 243 9.18 -28.93 5.66
C ILE A 243 10.49 -29.22 6.40
N LYS A 244 10.70 -30.44 6.89
CA LYS A 244 11.96 -30.84 7.52
C LYS A 244 13.14 -30.83 6.56
N ILE A 245 12.95 -31.28 5.32
CA ILE A 245 14.05 -31.36 4.31
C ILE A 245 14.42 -29.97 3.80
N VAL A 246 13.46 -29.17 3.39
CA VAL A 246 13.69 -27.78 2.96
C VAL A 246 14.29 -26.96 4.10
N TRP A 247 13.79 -27.13 5.32
CA TRP A 247 14.31 -26.48 6.52
C TRP A 247 15.74 -26.93 6.84
N SER A 248 16.07 -28.21 6.68
CA SER A 248 17.43 -28.69 6.86
C SER A 248 18.39 -28.15 5.80
N TYR A 249 17.94 -28.02 4.55
CA TYR A 249 18.72 -27.45 3.45
C TYR A 249 18.95 -25.95 3.64
N VAL A 250 17.92 -25.18 3.96
CA VAL A 250 18.00 -23.75 4.27
C VAL A 250 18.88 -23.52 5.49
N LYS A 251 18.72 -24.31 6.55
CA LYS A 251 19.53 -24.26 7.76
C LYS A 251 21.03 -24.54 7.48
N LYS A 252 21.32 -25.51 6.62
CA LYS A 252 22.67 -25.86 6.21
C LYS A 252 23.30 -24.80 5.31
N LYS A 253 22.54 -24.25 4.35
CA LYS A 253 23.00 -23.23 3.40
C LYS A 253 23.24 -21.86 4.05
N TYR A 254 22.39 -21.47 4.99
CA TYR A 254 22.40 -20.12 5.59
C TYR A 254 22.89 -20.09 7.05
N LYS A 255 23.37 -21.23 7.61
CA LYS A 255 23.84 -21.35 9.01
C LYS A 255 22.85 -20.80 10.06
N LEU A 256 21.56 -20.95 9.81
CA LEU A 256 20.51 -20.49 10.70
C LEU A 256 20.36 -21.41 11.91
N ASN A 257 20.61 -20.88 13.10
CA ASN A 257 20.34 -21.57 14.37
C ASN A 257 18.91 -21.19 14.82
N VAL A 258 17.92 -21.96 14.41
CA VAL A 258 16.54 -21.73 14.86
C VAL A 258 16.08 -22.94 15.65
N THR A 259 16.00 -22.77 16.95
CA THR A 259 15.61 -23.82 17.90
C THR A 259 14.10 -23.87 18.20
N ASN A 260 13.26 -23.02 17.66
CA ASN A 260 11.83 -23.04 17.93
C ASN A 260 11.02 -22.50 16.75
N PHE A 261 10.49 -23.40 15.92
CA PHE A 261 9.29 -23.18 15.12
C PHE A 261 8.57 -24.52 14.95
N LEU A 262 7.88 -24.91 15.98
CA LEU A 262 6.82 -25.90 15.96
C LEU A 262 5.79 -25.44 17.00
N CYS A 263 4.76 -24.78 16.55
CA CYS A 263 3.43 -24.75 17.14
C CYS A 263 2.42 -24.67 16.01
#